data_960724cc989d16da3e28804862e8dd26
#
_entry.id   960724cc989d16da3e28804862e8dd26
#
_cell.length_a   1.000
_cell.length_b   1.000
_cell.length_c   1.000
_cell.angle_alpha   90.00
_cell.angle_beta   90.00
_cell.angle_gamma   90.00
#
_symmetry.space_group_name_H-M   'P 1'
#
loop_
_entity.id
_entity.type
_entity.pdbx_description
1 polymer ?
#
loop_
_entity_poly.entity_id
_entity_poly.type
_entity_poly.pdbx_seq_one_letter_code
_entity_poly.pdbx_strand_id
1 'polypeptide(L)'
;MMKTGNIENIRTWLGAALTAKLGSSLSAKMGSSLTKWSDKALTAGLAKALTAVLCVLGLASCSSDKPDNFEPQLQTLEAIDITRNEATMVGQCHTTGSTETPQLWFCYGDDPSMSQKTAVLTPADNNGGKPDGTVVYRLNQLTPSTTYYYKLQGGSGNVVLSGEQLSFTTQPNAKPTAGEVTVLGISPLSAIVSYSISETGGDPITESGCYLSRQDGGTMGDATTSIGSTSNGFVSTGSGNTIKLVQTGDADDNGMFRLRIGGLQPEVAYSIRPFAANKNGEDVGEAVSFVTTSTSIINDAGQLTELVGDDKYRFTTLSIAGVLNGDDLRTLRDMAGCDNEGKATAGQLSDIDLSGAQIAEGGKAYAEGHFTQTNVVGKAMLASCEKLKRIVLPLQTTKIEADAFRNCSSLHTIEVPTLVESIETSAGCTALTEINVQAGNSHYSSKDGVLLSGDGKSILWFPMGKEGEYTLPSTVTTVGDYAFRNCRIETFHFADGLTSIGKYAFYNSSVKEVSLPSTVKQIPTGLFQKCADLTTVHLGKNTELLGDYVFDGCPITNLYISAPTPPYCSNNTFASSGNNIFSTCRVHVPKNRRIYYRGDVIWAQFKRIVEEENLKAFLKVKK
;
A
#
# COMPACT_ATOMS: atom_id res chain seq x y z
N MET A 1 8.47 57.57 17.37
CA MET A 1 7.31 56.98 18.06
C MET A 1 6.05 57.58 17.47
N MET A 2 5.48 56.90 16.48
CA MET A 2 4.09 57.06 16.03
C MET A 2 3.80 56.02 14.96
N LYS A 3 2.72 55.26 15.19
CA LYS A 3 1.85 54.59 14.22
C LYS A 3 2.03 53.11 13.96
N THR A 4 1.60 52.33 14.88
CA THR A 4 1.14 50.96 14.63
C THR A 4 -0.40 50.79 14.75
N GLY A 5 -1.15 51.87 15.01
CA GLY A 5 -2.60 51.81 15.27
C GLY A 5 -3.54 51.86 14.05
N ASN A 6 -3.04 52.11 12.82
CA ASN A 6 -3.92 52.33 11.67
C ASN A 6 -4.15 51.12 10.76
N ILE A 7 -3.37 50.09 10.91
CA ILE A 7 -3.48 48.92 10.02
C ILE A 7 -4.55 47.93 10.48
N GLU A 8 -4.76 47.82 11.80
CA GLU A 8 -5.81 46.92 12.33
C GLU A 8 -7.22 47.45 12.09
N ASN A 9 -7.40 48.77 12.11
CA ASN A 9 -8.71 49.38 11.81
C ASN A 9 -9.11 49.28 10.34
N ILE A 10 -8.14 49.21 9.42
CA ILE A 10 -8.40 49.02 7.99
C ILE A 10 -8.71 47.52 7.70
N ARG A 11 -8.10 46.60 8.41
CA ARG A 11 -8.41 45.17 8.32
C ARG A 11 -9.84 44.84 8.78
N THR A 12 -10.30 45.49 9.85
CA THR A 12 -11.66 45.29 10.40
C THR A 12 -12.73 45.89 9.47
N TRP A 13 -12.44 47.01 8.82
CA TRP A 13 -13.37 47.67 7.91
C TRP A 13 -13.49 46.93 6.56
N LEU A 14 -12.39 46.42 6.01
CA LEU A 14 -12.37 45.60 4.79
C LEU A 14 -13.02 44.23 5.01
N GLY A 15 -12.84 43.62 6.17
CA GLY A 15 -13.52 42.35 6.52
C GLY A 15 -15.04 42.52 6.62
N ALA A 16 -15.53 43.63 7.17
CA ALA A 16 -16.96 43.94 7.28
C ALA A 16 -17.61 44.29 5.93
N ALA A 17 -16.87 44.92 5.02
CA ALA A 17 -17.38 45.28 3.70
C ALA A 17 -17.47 44.11 2.74
N LEU A 18 -16.56 43.08 2.86
CA LEU A 18 -16.63 41.86 2.06
C LEU A 18 -17.72 40.89 2.51
N THR A 19 -18.00 40.83 3.83
CA THR A 19 -19.06 39.95 4.37
C THR A 19 -20.47 40.47 4.04
N ALA A 20 -20.63 41.73 3.80
CA ALA A 20 -21.94 42.32 3.45
C ALA A 20 -22.34 42.14 1.97
N LYS A 21 -21.41 41.76 1.10
CA LYS A 21 -21.65 41.57 -0.35
C LYS A 21 -21.59 40.15 -0.90
N LEU A 22 -21.11 39.17 -0.10
CA LEU A 22 -21.00 37.79 -0.51
C LEU A 22 -21.77 36.90 0.47
N GLY A 23 -22.83 36.25 -0.03
CA GLY A 23 -23.67 35.39 0.79
C GLY A 23 -22.89 34.24 1.46
N SER A 24 -23.41 33.80 2.59
CA SER A 24 -22.83 32.90 3.59
C SER A 24 -22.32 31.51 3.11
N SER A 25 -22.43 31.18 1.83
CA SER A 25 -21.99 29.88 1.27
C SER A 25 -20.58 29.87 0.68
N LEU A 26 -19.95 31.04 0.46
CA LEU A 26 -18.58 31.12 -0.11
C LEU A 26 -17.48 31.32 0.94
N SER A 27 -17.83 31.72 2.16
CA SER A 27 -16.83 32.02 3.20
C SER A 27 -16.15 30.78 3.80
N ALA A 28 -16.75 29.58 3.68
CA ALA A 28 -16.24 28.36 4.28
C ALA A 28 -15.13 27.64 3.45
N LYS A 29 -14.96 27.99 2.18
CA LYS A 29 -13.94 27.35 1.29
C LYS A 29 -12.68 28.17 1.08
N MET A 30 -12.62 29.42 1.51
CA MET A 30 -11.47 30.30 1.32
C MET A 30 -10.62 30.56 2.58
N GLY A 31 -10.99 29.96 3.72
CA GLY A 31 -10.33 30.24 5.01
C GLY A 31 -8.96 29.60 5.21
N SER A 32 -8.53 28.65 4.38
CA SER A 32 -7.28 27.90 4.60
C SER A 32 -6.15 28.24 3.62
N SER A 33 -6.40 29.08 2.61
CA SER A 33 -5.41 29.38 1.56
C SER A 33 -4.70 30.73 1.68
N LEU A 34 -5.12 31.58 2.62
CA LEU A 34 -4.64 32.98 2.71
C LEU A 34 -3.54 33.26 3.73
N THR A 35 -3.03 32.24 4.42
CA THR A 35 -2.03 32.44 5.49
C THR A 35 -0.57 32.27 5.06
N LYS A 36 -0.27 32.07 3.77
CA LYS A 36 1.11 31.83 3.29
C LYS A 36 1.64 32.77 2.21
N TRP A 37 1.08 33.96 2.05
CA TRP A 37 1.68 34.97 1.16
C TRP A 37 2.54 35.94 1.96
N SER A 38 3.82 36.02 1.59
CA SER A 38 4.80 36.88 2.25
C SER A 38 4.45 38.36 2.09
N ASP A 39 4.58 39.14 3.16
CA ASP A 39 4.25 40.58 3.27
C ASP A 39 4.91 41.50 2.23
N LYS A 40 5.86 41.05 1.44
CA LYS A 40 6.55 41.87 0.43
C LYS A 40 5.80 41.98 -0.91
N ALA A 41 4.98 41.03 -1.28
CA ALA A 41 4.24 41.07 -2.56
C ALA A 41 2.93 41.92 -2.43
N LEU A 42 2.37 41.97 -1.23
CA LEU A 42 1.11 42.69 -0.99
C LEU A 42 1.28 44.21 -0.96
N THR A 43 2.44 44.73 -0.52
CA THR A 43 2.69 46.17 -0.41
C THR A 43 2.99 46.83 -1.75
N ALA A 44 3.56 46.11 -2.71
CA ALA A 44 3.88 46.66 -4.04
C ALA A 44 2.64 46.75 -4.95
N GLY A 45 1.71 45.79 -4.83
CA GLY A 45 0.47 45.79 -5.62
C GLY A 45 -0.58 46.81 -5.12
N LEU A 46 -0.71 46.96 -3.80
CA LEU A 46 -1.66 47.94 -3.23
C LEU A 46 -1.20 49.39 -3.42
N ALA A 47 0.10 49.66 -3.41
CA ALA A 47 0.58 51.04 -3.64
C ALA A 47 0.33 51.52 -5.07
N LYS A 48 0.41 50.65 -6.08
CA LYS A 48 0.12 50.98 -7.48
C LYS A 48 -1.38 51.14 -7.75
N ALA A 49 -2.22 50.32 -7.13
CA ALA A 49 -3.67 50.45 -7.25
C ALA A 49 -4.24 51.71 -6.57
N LEU A 50 -3.62 52.17 -5.47
CA LEU A 50 -4.04 53.39 -4.78
C LEU A 50 -3.66 54.67 -5.54
N THR A 51 -2.54 54.65 -6.29
CA THR A 51 -2.11 55.81 -7.10
C THR A 51 -3.02 56.00 -8.30
N ALA A 52 -3.53 54.95 -8.92
CA ALA A 52 -4.50 55.03 -10.01
C ALA A 52 -5.86 55.55 -9.57
N VAL A 53 -6.29 55.27 -8.33
CA VAL A 53 -7.58 55.76 -7.77
C VAL A 53 -7.50 57.22 -7.31
N LEU A 54 -6.32 57.72 -6.89
CA LEU A 54 -6.17 59.12 -6.47
C LEU A 54 -6.08 60.12 -7.63
N CYS A 55 -5.65 59.70 -8.82
CA CYS A 55 -5.65 60.58 -10.01
C CYS A 55 -7.05 60.86 -10.56
N VAL A 56 -8.05 60.05 -10.23
CA VAL A 56 -9.44 60.18 -10.73
C VAL A 56 -10.28 61.15 -9.90
N LEU A 57 -9.81 61.53 -8.70
CA LEU A 57 -10.57 62.42 -7.80
C LEU A 57 -10.21 63.93 -7.88
N GLY A 58 -9.35 64.31 -8.82
CA GLY A 58 -8.75 65.64 -8.89
C GLY A 58 -9.37 66.63 -9.91
N LEU A 59 -10.33 66.24 -10.72
CA LEU A 59 -10.89 67.12 -11.76
C LEU A 59 -12.41 67.20 -11.70
N ALA A 60 -12.90 67.87 -10.71
CA ALA A 60 -14.29 68.35 -10.73
C ALA A 60 -14.35 69.80 -10.18
N SER A 61 -14.13 70.77 -11.06
CA SER A 61 -14.88 72.02 -11.05
C SER A 61 -14.45 72.91 -12.23
N CYS A 62 -15.33 73.12 -13.19
CA CYS A 62 -15.66 74.42 -13.71
C CYS A 62 -16.74 74.28 -14.77
N SER A 63 -17.90 74.87 -14.49
CA SER A 63 -18.99 75.06 -15.42
C SER A 63 -18.67 76.14 -16.43
N SER A 64 -18.91 75.90 -17.72
CA SER A 64 -19.27 76.92 -18.67
C SER A 64 -20.07 76.30 -19.81
N ASP A 65 -21.27 76.73 -20.00
CA ASP A 65 -22.20 76.39 -21.05
C ASP A 65 -21.55 76.51 -22.45
N LYS A 66 -21.45 75.44 -23.15
CA LYS A 66 -21.33 75.36 -24.61
C LYS A 66 -22.29 74.32 -25.14
N PRO A 67 -22.81 74.50 -26.37
CA PRO A 67 -23.85 73.64 -26.94
C PRO A 67 -23.30 72.18 -27.14
N ASP A 68 -24.19 71.25 -26.88
CA ASP A 68 -23.99 69.79 -26.98
C ASP A 68 -23.41 69.33 -28.34
N ASN A 69 -22.10 69.25 -28.41
CA ASN A 69 -21.49 68.42 -29.41
C ASN A 69 -21.21 67.07 -28.75
N PHE A 70 -21.96 66.10 -29.16
CA PHE A 70 -21.74 64.69 -28.75
C PHE A 70 -20.42 64.14 -29.33
N GLU A 71 -19.38 64.20 -28.55
CA GLU A 71 -18.14 63.47 -28.80
C GLU A 71 -17.79 62.65 -27.56
N PRO A 72 -17.85 61.31 -27.63
CA PRO A 72 -17.36 60.47 -26.55
C PRO A 72 -15.87 60.75 -26.34
N GLN A 73 -15.47 60.99 -25.09
CA GLN A 73 -14.05 61.08 -24.74
C GLN A 73 -13.53 59.66 -24.51
N LEU A 74 -12.54 59.29 -25.32
CA LEU A 74 -11.84 57.99 -25.22
C LEU A 74 -10.46 58.20 -24.64
N GLN A 75 -10.15 57.47 -23.60
CA GLN A 75 -8.83 57.42 -23.01
C GLN A 75 -8.27 56.02 -23.07
N THR A 76 -7.08 55.83 -23.65
CA THR A 76 -6.31 54.62 -23.52
C THR A 76 -5.56 54.69 -22.18
N LEU A 77 -5.66 53.64 -21.36
CA LEU A 77 -4.99 53.55 -20.07
C LEU A 77 -3.86 52.51 -20.15
N GLU A 78 -2.94 52.57 -19.20
CA GLU A 78 -1.83 51.63 -19.12
C GLU A 78 -2.33 50.18 -19.07
N ALA A 79 -1.66 49.30 -19.82
CA ALA A 79 -1.93 47.87 -19.79
C ALA A 79 -1.50 47.25 -18.46
N ILE A 80 -2.29 46.30 -17.98
CA ILE A 80 -2.06 45.60 -16.72
C ILE A 80 -1.84 44.09 -16.98
N ASP A 81 -1.45 43.35 -15.96
CA ASP A 81 -1.24 41.92 -15.99
C ASP A 81 -0.32 41.46 -17.14
N ILE A 82 0.73 42.25 -17.41
CA ILE A 82 1.70 41.97 -18.47
C ILE A 82 2.58 40.81 -18.07
N THR A 83 2.43 39.71 -18.80
CA THR A 83 3.27 38.52 -18.69
C THR A 83 4.12 38.34 -19.95
N ARG A 84 4.66 37.13 -20.13
CA ARG A 84 5.44 36.78 -21.34
C ARG A 84 4.58 36.69 -22.61
N ASN A 85 3.35 36.24 -22.46
CA ASN A 85 2.46 35.92 -23.60
C ASN A 85 1.05 36.46 -23.44
N GLU A 86 0.81 37.27 -22.44
CA GLU A 86 -0.48 37.87 -22.18
C GLU A 86 -0.33 39.32 -21.67
N ALA A 87 -1.33 40.12 -21.95
CA ALA A 87 -1.50 41.46 -21.35
C ALA A 87 -2.97 41.86 -21.40
N THR A 88 -3.39 42.68 -20.47
CA THR A 88 -4.74 43.27 -20.47
C THR A 88 -4.68 44.73 -20.84
N MET A 89 -5.20 45.05 -22.02
CA MET A 89 -5.39 46.46 -22.46
C MET A 89 -6.56 47.04 -21.70
N VAL A 90 -6.40 48.29 -21.26
CA VAL A 90 -7.42 49.03 -20.50
C VAL A 90 -7.72 50.33 -21.19
N GLY A 91 -8.98 50.69 -21.22
CA GLY A 91 -9.42 51.99 -21.72
C GLY A 91 -10.62 52.50 -20.99
N GLN A 92 -10.90 53.76 -21.14
CA GLN A 92 -12.06 54.44 -20.54
C GLN A 92 -12.82 55.21 -21.61
N CYS A 93 -14.13 55.07 -21.57
CA CYS A 93 -15.05 55.85 -22.40
C CYS A 93 -15.91 56.73 -21.48
N HIS A 94 -16.01 58.02 -21.80
CA HIS A 94 -16.91 58.92 -21.12
C HIS A 94 -17.85 59.56 -22.16
N THR A 95 -19.15 59.42 -21.96
CA THR A 95 -20.17 59.97 -22.86
C THR A 95 -21.01 61.03 -22.15
N THR A 96 -21.10 62.20 -22.74
CA THR A 96 -21.95 63.25 -22.27
C THR A 96 -23.20 63.43 -23.15
N GLY A 97 -24.36 63.10 -22.60
CA GLY A 97 -25.62 63.57 -23.17
C GLY A 97 -26.29 62.79 -24.28
N SER A 98 -25.81 61.62 -24.73
CA SER A 98 -26.40 60.88 -25.82
C SER A 98 -27.01 59.53 -25.39
N THR A 99 -28.03 59.10 -26.15
CA THR A 99 -28.67 57.78 -26.05
C THR A 99 -28.03 56.71 -26.95
N GLU A 100 -27.04 57.05 -27.78
CA GLU A 100 -26.36 56.13 -28.63
C GLU A 100 -25.13 55.53 -27.95
N THR A 101 -25.01 54.22 -27.95
CA THR A 101 -23.88 53.50 -27.43
C THR A 101 -22.78 53.41 -28.50
N PRO A 102 -21.58 54.02 -28.31
CA PRO A 102 -20.52 53.91 -29.27
C PRO A 102 -20.00 52.45 -29.32
N GLN A 103 -19.66 51.99 -30.51
CA GLN A 103 -18.92 50.74 -30.66
C GLN A 103 -17.47 50.98 -30.30
N LEU A 104 -16.95 50.26 -29.32
CA LEU A 104 -15.59 50.38 -28.81
C LEU A 104 -14.76 49.17 -29.22
N TRP A 105 -13.48 49.38 -29.50
CA TRP A 105 -12.50 48.31 -29.80
C TRP A 105 -11.09 48.82 -29.50
N PHE A 106 -10.16 47.91 -29.29
CA PHE A 106 -8.75 48.26 -29.32
C PHE A 106 -8.15 47.95 -30.70
N CYS A 107 -7.32 48.86 -31.20
CA CYS A 107 -6.35 48.58 -32.23
C CYS A 107 -5.02 48.25 -31.56
N TYR A 108 -4.35 47.22 -32.00
CA TYR A 108 -3.06 46.80 -31.42
C TYR A 108 -2.16 46.12 -32.46
N GLY A 109 -0.88 46.00 -32.16
CA GLY A 109 0.10 45.32 -32.98
C GLY A 109 1.51 45.42 -32.40
N ASP A 110 2.44 44.67 -32.94
CA ASP A 110 3.85 44.71 -32.60
C ASP A 110 4.63 45.79 -33.32
N ASP A 111 3.92 46.58 -34.12
CA ASP A 111 4.39 47.80 -34.75
C ASP A 111 3.44 48.99 -34.50
N PRO A 112 3.94 50.26 -34.66
CA PRO A 112 3.12 51.42 -34.40
C PRO A 112 1.87 51.60 -35.30
N SER A 113 1.77 50.85 -36.39
CA SER A 113 0.58 50.92 -37.28
C SER A 113 -0.66 50.21 -36.71
N MET A 114 -0.44 49.28 -35.73
CA MET A 114 -1.47 48.56 -35.01
C MET A 114 -2.48 47.93 -35.96
N SER A 115 -2.03 47.01 -36.78
CA SER A 115 -2.81 46.39 -37.86
C SER A 115 -3.96 45.50 -37.39
N GLN A 116 -3.95 45.10 -36.11
CA GLN A 116 -4.99 44.24 -35.54
C GLN A 116 -6.07 45.03 -34.79
N LYS A 117 -7.29 44.49 -34.77
CA LYS A 117 -8.45 45.05 -34.12
C LYS A 117 -9.20 44.00 -33.31
N THR A 118 -9.57 44.34 -32.07
CA THR A 118 -10.43 43.44 -31.28
C THR A 118 -11.86 43.44 -31.79
N ALA A 119 -12.67 42.48 -31.33
CA ALA A 119 -14.12 42.53 -31.43
C ALA A 119 -14.65 43.78 -30.76
N VAL A 120 -15.90 44.16 -31.08
CA VAL A 120 -16.59 45.27 -30.43
C VAL A 120 -16.75 44.96 -28.93
N LEU A 121 -16.34 45.92 -28.12
CA LEU A 121 -16.39 45.85 -26.68
C LEU A 121 -17.56 46.67 -26.16
N THR A 122 -18.20 46.20 -25.11
CA THR A 122 -19.16 47.00 -24.33
C THR A 122 -18.50 47.40 -23.02
N PRO A 123 -18.59 48.65 -22.58
CA PRO A 123 -18.15 49.04 -21.26
C PRO A 123 -18.79 48.13 -20.21
N ALA A 124 -18.01 47.65 -19.27
CA ALA A 124 -18.54 46.96 -18.09
C ALA A 124 -19.35 48.02 -17.31
N ASP A 125 -20.65 47.95 -17.52
CA ASP A 125 -21.67 48.84 -17.13
C ASP A 125 -21.72 49.19 -15.71
N ASN A 126 -22.20 50.45 -15.40
CA ASN A 126 -23.05 50.40 -14.28
C ASN A 126 -23.80 51.59 -13.81
N ASN A 127 -23.98 52.56 -14.62
CA ASN A 127 -24.81 53.69 -14.21
C ASN A 127 -25.99 53.94 -15.18
N GLY A 128 -27.01 53.06 -15.10
CA GLY A 128 -28.31 53.35 -15.70
C GLY A 128 -28.35 53.43 -17.23
N GLY A 129 -27.59 52.54 -17.92
CA GLY A 129 -27.68 52.38 -19.37
C GLY A 129 -26.93 53.44 -20.19
N LYS A 130 -26.04 54.21 -19.58
CA LYS A 130 -25.11 55.08 -20.32
C LYS A 130 -23.83 54.35 -20.64
N PRO A 131 -23.28 54.44 -21.84
CA PRO A 131 -22.03 53.79 -22.24
C PRO A 131 -20.79 54.50 -21.66
N ASP A 132 -20.80 54.68 -20.36
CA ASP A 132 -19.75 55.35 -19.61
C ASP A 132 -19.05 54.34 -18.69
N GLY A 133 -17.75 54.10 -18.89
CA GLY A 133 -17.03 53.17 -18.05
C GLY A 133 -15.73 52.65 -18.63
N THR A 134 -15.10 51.77 -17.86
CA THR A 134 -13.84 51.13 -18.23
C THR A 134 -14.09 49.91 -19.14
N VAL A 135 -13.31 49.80 -20.19
CA VAL A 135 -13.26 48.62 -21.06
C VAL A 135 -11.91 47.95 -20.93
N VAL A 136 -11.94 46.64 -20.90
CA VAL A 136 -10.72 45.82 -20.82
C VAL A 136 -10.74 44.72 -21.88
N TYR A 137 -9.58 44.41 -22.39
CA TYR A 137 -9.42 43.28 -23.31
C TYR A 137 -8.11 42.53 -23.04
N ARG A 138 -8.20 41.24 -22.77
CA ARG A 138 -7.04 40.40 -22.52
C ARG A 138 -6.52 39.86 -23.85
N LEU A 139 -5.27 40.15 -24.15
CA LEU A 139 -4.50 39.57 -25.25
C LEU A 139 -3.80 38.30 -24.74
N ASN A 140 -3.87 37.25 -25.55
CA ASN A 140 -3.19 35.99 -25.30
C ASN A 140 -2.26 35.70 -26.49
N GLN A 141 -1.32 34.75 -26.31
CA GLN A 141 -0.40 34.29 -27.34
C GLN A 141 0.52 35.42 -27.88
N LEU A 142 0.87 36.36 -27.05
CA LEU A 142 1.84 37.40 -27.36
C LEU A 142 3.25 36.81 -27.43
N THR A 143 4.11 37.42 -28.23
CA THR A 143 5.53 37.06 -28.34
C THR A 143 6.28 37.63 -27.15
N PRO A 144 7.11 36.86 -26.43
CA PRO A 144 7.94 37.38 -25.35
C PRO A 144 8.95 38.46 -25.81
N SER A 145 9.34 39.34 -24.90
CA SER A 145 10.27 40.46 -25.14
C SER A 145 9.87 41.36 -26.31
N THR A 146 8.59 41.47 -26.60
CA THR A 146 8.06 42.21 -27.73
C THR A 146 7.28 43.40 -27.27
N THR A 147 7.52 44.55 -27.87
CA THR A 147 6.76 45.77 -27.58
C THR A 147 5.51 45.80 -28.47
N TYR A 148 4.35 45.89 -27.82
CA TYR A 148 3.06 46.05 -28.46
C TYR A 148 2.55 47.45 -28.27
N TYR A 149 2.03 48.04 -29.35
CA TYR A 149 1.35 49.31 -29.38
C TYR A 149 -0.14 49.10 -29.41
N TYR A 150 -0.90 49.96 -28.72
CA TYR A 150 -2.36 49.86 -28.70
C TYR A 150 -3.01 51.19 -28.42
N LYS A 151 -4.27 51.33 -28.83
CA LYS A 151 -5.13 52.43 -28.51
C LYS A 151 -6.60 52.03 -28.49
N LEU A 152 -7.38 52.64 -27.59
CA LEU A 152 -8.83 52.52 -27.60
C LEU A 152 -9.38 53.35 -28.75
N GLN A 153 -10.26 52.78 -29.54
CA GLN A 153 -11.04 53.47 -30.57
C GLN A 153 -12.52 53.23 -30.37
N GLY A 154 -13.31 54.14 -30.80
CA GLY A 154 -14.76 54.01 -30.79
C GLY A 154 -15.39 54.84 -31.90
N GLY A 155 -16.58 54.41 -32.38
CA GLY A 155 -17.26 55.09 -33.46
C GLY A 155 -18.77 55.01 -33.33
N SER A 156 -19.42 56.05 -33.85
CA SER A 156 -20.84 56.08 -34.13
C SER A 156 -21.01 56.64 -35.56
N GLY A 157 -21.66 55.87 -36.43
CA GLY A 157 -21.75 56.21 -37.85
C GLY A 157 -20.40 56.24 -38.57
N ASN A 158 -20.06 57.34 -39.23
CA ASN A 158 -18.84 57.50 -40.03
C ASN A 158 -17.67 58.15 -39.25
N VAL A 159 -17.84 58.47 -37.96
CA VAL A 159 -16.83 59.12 -37.14
C VAL A 159 -16.14 58.07 -36.26
N VAL A 160 -14.81 58.03 -36.35
CA VAL A 160 -13.95 57.19 -35.48
C VAL A 160 -13.09 58.10 -34.60
N LEU A 161 -13.25 57.99 -33.31
CA LEU A 161 -12.46 58.66 -32.31
C LEU A 161 -11.42 57.73 -31.74
N SER A 162 -10.30 58.26 -31.24
CA SER A 162 -9.21 57.46 -30.71
C SER A 162 -8.69 58.08 -29.40
N GLY A 163 -8.43 57.26 -28.44
CA GLY A 163 -7.55 57.62 -27.32
C GLY A 163 -6.08 57.72 -27.76
N GLU A 164 -5.20 58.12 -26.87
CA GLU A 164 -3.78 58.18 -27.12
C GLU A 164 -3.20 56.78 -27.37
N GLN A 165 -2.16 56.70 -28.19
CA GLN A 165 -1.42 55.46 -28.39
C GLN A 165 -0.49 55.22 -27.22
N LEU A 166 -0.61 54.06 -26.60
CA LEU A 166 0.28 53.54 -25.57
C LEU A 166 1.02 52.31 -26.05
N SER A 167 1.97 51.86 -25.27
CA SER A 167 2.68 50.62 -25.54
C SER A 167 3.00 49.91 -24.24
N PHE A 168 3.13 48.59 -24.35
CA PHE A 168 3.68 47.73 -23.29
C PHE A 168 4.68 46.76 -23.88
N THR A 169 5.60 46.25 -23.08
CA THR A 169 6.55 45.24 -23.52
C THR A 169 6.31 43.97 -22.70
N THR A 170 6.07 42.86 -23.37
CA THR A 170 5.96 41.53 -22.74
C THR A 170 7.25 41.15 -22.03
N GLN A 171 7.12 40.37 -20.96
CA GLN A 171 8.27 39.89 -20.21
C GLN A 171 9.11 38.93 -21.08
N PRO A 172 10.44 38.88 -20.89
CA PRO A 172 11.30 37.91 -21.56
C PRO A 172 11.00 36.48 -21.05
N ASN A 173 11.34 35.48 -21.86
CA ASN A 173 11.47 34.14 -21.37
C ASN A 173 12.52 34.06 -20.26
N ALA A 174 12.28 33.17 -19.30
CA ALA A 174 13.11 33.02 -18.13
C ALA A 174 13.52 31.54 -17.95
N LYS A 175 14.38 31.27 -16.98
CA LYS A 175 14.60 29.91 -16.53
C LYS A 175 13.28 29.31 -16.00
N PRO A 176 13.11 28.00 -16.02
CA PRO A 176 11.94 27.35 -15.46
C PRO A 176 11.87 27.55 -13.95
N THR A 177 10.76 27.17 -13.33
CA THR A 177 10.64 27.06 -11.87
C THR A 177 10.45 25.60 -11.51
N ALA A 178 11.42 25.01 -10.80
CA ALA A 178 11.28 23.70 -10.23
C ALA A 178 10.18 23.71 -9.16
N GLY A 179 9.31 22.71 -9.19
CA GLY A 179 8.22 22.57 -8.23
C GLY A 179 8.65 21.87 -6.93
N GLU A 180 7.69 21.28 -6.28
CA GLU A 180 7.93 20.52 -5.05
C GLU A 180 8.36 19.09 -5.35
N VAL A 181 9.13 18.47 -4.44
CA VAL A 181 9.44 17.05 -4.44
C VAL A 181 8.83 16.38 -3.22
N THR A 182 8.27 15.19 -3.42
CA THR A 182 7.64 14.39 -2.35
C THR A 182 8.23 12.98 -2.36
N VAL A 183 8.56 12.45 -1.20
CA VAL A 183 8.98 11.05 -1.01
C VAL A 183 7.74 10.19 -0.82
N LEU A 184 7.49 9.27 -1.76
CA LEU A 184 6.29 8.42 -1.80
C LEU A 184 6.51 7.06 -1.14
N GLY A 185 7.75 6.57 -1.09
CA GLY A 185 8.08 5.28 -0.49
C GLY A 185 9.57 5.19 -0.21
N ILE A 186 9.93 4.45 0.83
CA ILE A 186 11.32 4.25 1.26
C ILE A 186 11.53 2.76 1.56
N SER A 187 12.66 2.22 1.12
CA SER A 187 13.17 0.90 1.50
C SER A 187 14.62 0.99 1.95
N PRO A 188 15.21 -0.10 2.46
CA PRO A 188 16.63 -0.12 2.82
C PRO A 188 17.56 0.27 1.68
N LEU A 189 17.19 -0.04 0.43
CA LEU A 189 18.05 0.09 -0.76
C LEU A 189 17.50 1.07 -1.80
N SER A 190 16.32 1.66 -1.59
CA SER A 190 15.68 2.50 -2.61
C SER A 190 14.70 3.52 -2.01
N ALA A 191 14.34 4.50 -2.81
CA ALA A 191 13.23 5.42 -2.55
C ALA A 191 12.44 5.68 -3.82
N ILE A 192 11.14 6.00 -3.68
CA ILE A 192 10.31 6.53 -4.75
C ILE A 192 9.99 7.97 -4.43
N VAL A 193 10.20 8.84 -5.38
CA VAL A 193 9.90 10.27 -5.25
C VAL A 193 9.04 10.73 -6.42
N SER A 194 8.22 11.75 -6.19
CA SER A 194 7.57 12.51 -7.25
C SER A 194 7.96 13.98 -7.19
N TYR A 195 8.03 14.63 -8.33
CA TYR A 195 8.31 16.06 -8.43
C TYR A 195 7.54 16.68 -9.59
N SER A 196 7.44 18.01 -9.60
CA SER A 196 6.77 18.76 -10.66
C SER A 196 7.64 19.89 -11.17
N ILE A 197 7.25 20.47 -12.30
CA ILE A 197 7.78 21.72 -12.82
C ILE A 197 6.65 22.74 -12.75
N SER A 198 6.80 23.76 -11.93
CA SER A 198 5.74 24.75 -11.69
C SER A 198 5.54 25.69 -12.89
N GLU A 199 6.64 26.08 -13.56
CA GLU A 199 6.61 26.90 -14.76
C GLU A 199 7.77 26.55 -15.69
N THR A 200 7.52 26.54 -17.00
CA THR A 200 8.56 26.27 -18.01
C THR A 200 9.46 27.45 -18.29
N GLY A 201 9.08 28.63 -17.84
CA GLY A 201 9.78 29.87 -18.16
C GLY A 201 9.50 30.40 -19.57
N GLY A 202 8.59 29.76 -20.30
CA GLY A 202 8.19 30.16 -21.67
C GLY A 202 8.98 29.47 -22.78
N ASP A 203 10.01 28.70 -22.45
CA ASP A 203 10.77 27.87 -23.38
C ASP A 203 10.64 26.39 -23.04
N PRO A 204 10.83 25.49 -24.01
CA PRO A 204 10.83 24.06 -23.74
C PRO A 204 11.86 23.66 -22.68
N ILE A 205 11.43 22.74 -21.80
CA ILE A 205 12.35 22.13 -20.83
C ILE A 205 13.36 21.27 -21.60
N THR A 206 14.64 21.48 -21.36
CA THR A 206 15.74 20.72 -21.96
C THR A 206 16.19 19.59 -21.05
N GLU A 207 16.05 19.75 -19.75
CA GLU A 207 16.46 18.79 -18.74
C GLU A 207 15.67 18.99 -17.45
N SER A 208 15.23 17.90 -16.82
CA SER A 208 14.60 17.94 -15.49
C SER A 208 14.95 16.68 -14.70
N GLY A 209 14.75 16.74 -13.38
CA GLY A 209 15.07 15.63 -12.51
C GLY A 209 15.28 16.04 -11.07
N CYS A 210 16.17 15.32 -10.38
CA CYS A 210 16.49 15.60 -8.99
C CYS A 210 18.00 15.55 -8.72
N TYR A 211 18.47 16.39 -7.83
CA TYR A 211 19.77 16.25 -7.16
C TYR A 211 19.56 15.41 -5.90
N LEU A 212 20.31 14.33 -5.77
CA LEU A 212 20.35 13.48 -4.58
C LEU A 212 21.69 13.67 -3.88
N SER A 213 21.65 13.99 -2.60
CA SER A 213 22.85 14.19 -1.77
C SER A 213 22.81 13.30 -0.54
N ARG A 214 23.94 12.71 -0.20
CA ARG A 214 24.16 11.98 1.03
C ARG A 214 24.54 12.95 2.16
N GLN A 215 23.88 12.87 3.32
CA GLN A 215 24.06 13.85 4.40
C GLN A 215 25.10 13.46 5.44
N ASP A 216 25.57 12.21 5.47
CA ASP A 216 26.59 11.73 6.42
C ASP A 216 28.04 12.00 5.95
N GLY A 217 28.22 12.72 4.84
CA GLY A 217 29.53 13.02 4.25
C GLY A 217 30.18 11.88 3.48
N GLY A 218 29.52 10.72 3.41
CA GLY A 218 29.95 9.60 2.60
C GLY A 218 29.79 9.87 1.11
N THR A 219 30.50 9.11 0.28
CA THR A 219 30.31 9.16 -1.18
C THR A 219 29.08 8.34 -1.58
N MET A 220 28.45 8.71 -2.69
CA MET A 220 27.35 7.94 -3.27
C MET A 220 27.80 6.56 -3.82
N GLY A 221 29.13 6.28 -3.82
CA GLY A 221 29.70 5.00 -4.23
C GLY A 221 29.27 4.56 -5.62
N ASP A 222 29.15 3.24 -5.81
CA ASP A 222 28.65 2.63 -7.05
C ASP A 222 27.12 2.79 -7.24
N ALA A 223 26.47 3.61 -6.43
CA ALA A 223 25.06 3.96 -6.61
C ALA A 223 24.78 4.50 -8.02
N THR A 224 25.78 5.08 -8.66
CA THR A 224 25.72 5.56 -10.05
C THR A 224 25.51 4.46 -11.09
N THR A 225 25.95 3.24 -10.82
CA THR A 225 25.79 2.09 -11.74
C THR A 225 24.57 1.26 -11.45
N SER A 226 24.00 1.35 -10.25
CA SER A 226 22.81 0.58 -9.82
C SER A 226 21.50 1.36 -9.97
N ILE A 227 21.55 2.66 -10.24
CA ILE A 227 20.39 3.55 -10.39
C ILE A 227 19.70 3.39 -11.75
N GLY A 228 20.24 2.61 -12.64
CA GLY A 228 19.73 2.39 -13.98
C GLY A 228 18.77 1.21 -14.07
N SER A 229 17.57 1.29 -13.52
CA SER A 229 16.49 0.44 -14.03
C SER A 229 15.91 1.05 -15.29
N THR A 230 15.95 0.31 -16.37
CA THR A 230 15.49 0.69 -17.71
C THR A 230 13.99 0.94 -17.82
N SER A 231 13.24 0.83 -16.74
CA SER A 231 11.79 1.01 -16.76
C SER A 231 11.30 2.44 -16.55
N ASN A 232 12.15 3.37 -16.03
CA ASN A 232 11.75 4.76 -15.76
C ASN A 232 12.71 5.82 -16.32
N GLY A 233 13.55 5.47 -17.27
CA GLY A 233 14.27 6.39 -18.14
C GLY A 233 14.94 7.59 -17.47
N PHE A 234 15.99 7.41 -16.65
CA PHE A 234 16.84 8.52 -16.24
C PHE A 234 18.32 8.15 -16.32
N VAL A 235 19.15 9.18 -16.42
CA VAL A 235 20.62 9.06 -16.46
C VAL A 235 21.19 9.72 -15.22
N SER A 236 22.09 9.03 -14.55
CA SER A 236 22.81 9.56 -13.38
C SER A 236 24.14 10.14 -13.83
N THR A 237 24.45 11.37 -13.37
CA THR A 237 25.74 12.02 -13.58
C THR A 237 26.20 12.65 -12.26
N GLY A 238 27.48 12.60 -11.99
CA GLY A 238 28.08 13.21 -10.81
C GLY A 238 29.01 12.24 -10.06
N SER A 239 29.75 12.79 -9.12
CA SER A 239 30.68 12.06 -8.26
C SER A 239 30.71 12.73 -6.88
N GLY A 240 31.12 12.00 -5.86
CA GLY A 240 31.15 12.50 -4.48
C GLY A 240 29.89 12.21 -3.71
N ASN A 241 29.44 13.15 -2.88
CA ASN A 241 28.27 12.99 -2.03
C ASN A 241 26.95 13.44 -2.70
N THR A 242 27.00 13.98 -3.91
CA THR A 242 25.82 14.47 -4.66
C THR A 242 25.85 13.95 -6.09
N ILE A 243 24.73 13.44 -6.56
CA ILE A 243 24.52 13.01 -7.94
C ILE A 243 23.31 13.74 -8.54
N LYS A 244 23.36 13.97 -9.84
CA LYS A 244 22.26 14.53 -10.64
C LYS A 244 21.53 13.38 -11.33
N LEU A 245 20.24 13.25 -11.07
CA LEU A 245 19.34 12.26 -11.65
C LEU A 245 18.49 12.95 -12.70
N VAL A 246 18.76 12.70 -13.97
CA VAL A 246 18.08 13.34 -15.11
C VAL A 246 16.98 12.45 -15.63
N GLN A 247 15.76 12.96 -15.65
CA GLN A 247 14.57 12.28 -16.15
C GLN A 247 14.59 12.21 -17.68
N THR A 248 14.24 11.06 -18.26
CA THR A 248 14.12 10.88 -19.72
C THR A 248 12.69 10.52 -20.16
N GLY A 249 11.77 10.31 -19.22
CA GLY A 249 10.34 10.04 -19.50
C GLY A 249 9.48 11.29 -19.32
N ASP A 250 8.24 11.20 -19.79
CA ASP A 250 7.26 12.27 -19.68
C ASP A 250 6.61 12.31 -18.28
N ALA A 251 6.00 13.45 -17.95
CA ALA A 251 5.14 13.58 -16.78
C ALA A 251 3.85 12.79 -16.98
N ASP A 252 3.20 12.44 -15.87
CA ASP A 252 1.85 11.86 -15.90
C ASP A 252 0.78 12.91 -16.30
N ASP A 253 -0.48 12.47 -16.40
CA ASP A 253 -1.62 13.33 -16.76
C ASP A 253 -1.83 14.52 -15.81
N ASN A 254 -1.23 14.50 -14.60
CA ASN A 254 -1.27 15.58 -13.61
C ASN A 254 -0.02 16.46 -13.64
N GLY A 255 0.90 16.23 -14.59
CA GLY A 255 2.16 16.96 -14.69
C GLY A 255 3.21 16.56 -13.65
N MET A 256 3.06 15.39 -13.02
CA MET A 256 4.00 14.86 -12.03
C MET A 256 4.98 13.89 -12.69
N PHE A 257 6.24 14.04 -12.37
CA PHE A 257 7.28 13.07 -12.68
C PHE A 257 7.45 12.12 -11.51
N ARG A 258 7.61 10.83 -11.78
CA ARG A 258 7.86 9.80 -10.77
C ARG A 258 9.20 9.14 -11.01
N LEU A 259 10.01 9.05 -9.98
CA LEU A 259 11.40 8.58 -10.03
C LEU A 259 11.64 7.55 -8.94
N ARG A 260 12.09 6.34 -9.33
CA ARG A 260 12.65 5.36 -8.39
C ARG A 260 14.17 5.54 -8.32
N ILE A 261 14.68 5.65 -7.10
CA ILE A 261 16.11 5.76 -6.80
C ILE A 261 16.54 4.45 -6.13
N GLY A 262 17.39 3.67 -6.78
CA GLY A 262 17.95 2.43 -6.23
C GLY A 262 19.41 2.59 -5.80
N GLY A 263 20.02 1.53 -5.26
CA GLY A 263 21.43 1.51 -4.84
C GLY A 263 21.73 2.37 -3.62
N LEU A 264 20.71 2.75 -2.85
CA LEU A 264 20.87 3.44 -1.57
C LEU A 264 21.46 2.50 -0.52
N GLN A 265 21.96 3.04 0.57
CA GLN A 265 22.46 2.28 1.72
C GLN A 265 21.47 2.38 2.87
N PRO A 266 21.25 1.30 3.64
CA PRO A 266 20.35 1.30 4.80
C PRO A 266 20.79 2.29 5.87
N GLU A 267 19.83 2.90 6.57
CA GLU A 267 20.03 3.79 7.71
C GLU A 267 20.88 5.03 7.40
N VAL A 268 20.89 5.48 6.14
CA VAL A 268 21.60 6.67 5.70
C VAL A 268 20.62 7.79 5.40
N ALA A 269 20.96 9.00 5.85
CA ALA A 269 20.21 10.21 5.55
C ALA A 269 20.59 10.76 4.17
N TYR A 270 19.57 11.05 3.37
CA TYR A 270 19.65 11.66 2.05
C TYR A 270 18.86 12.95 1.99
N SER A 271 19.26 13.84 1.09
CA SER A 271 18.52 15.04 0.72
C SER A 271 18.27 15.03 -0.77
N ILE A 272 17.04 15.31 -1.18
CA ILE A 272 16.67 15.37 -2.58
C ILE A 272 16.07 16.73 -2.92
N ARG A 273 16.45 17.29 -4.09
CA ARG A 273 15.99 18.57 -4.60
C ARG A 273 15.59 18.43 -6.05
N PRO A 274 14.39 18.86 -6.48
CA PRO A 274 14.03 18.86 -7.89
C PRO A 274 14.80 19.93 -8.65
N PHE A 275 15.04 19.73 -9.93
CA PHE A 275 15.57 20.74 -10.83
C PHE A 275 14.85 20.70 -12.17
N ALA A 276 14.84 21.83 -12.84
CA ALA A 276 14.41 21.96 -14.21
C ALA A 276 15.31 22.97 -14.95
N ALA A 277 15.60 22.72 -16.20
CA ALA A 277 16.45 23.58 -17.03
C ALA A 277 15.81 23.82 -18.41
N ASN A 278 16.01 25.02 -18.94
CA ASN A 278 15.77 25.38 -20.33
C ASN A 278 16.98 26.18 -20.87
N LYS A 279 16.88 26.70 -22.08
CA LYS A 279 17.99 27.50 -22.68
C LYS A 279 18.36 28.75 -21.87
N ASN A 280 17.49 29.24 -20.96
CA ASN A 280 17.74 30.44 -20.16
C ASN A 280 18.36 30.12 -18.79
N GLY A 281 18.57 28.85 -18.47
CA GLY A 281 19.22 28.41 -17.25
C GLY A 281 18.47 27.31 -16.49
N GLU A 282 19.05 26.94 -15.35
CA GLU A 282 18.54 25.90 -14.44
C GLU A 282 17.97 26.57 -13.18
N ASP A 283 16.90 25.99 -12.69
CA ASP A 283 16.33 26.26 -11.37
C ASP A 283 16.33 24.99 -10.53
N VAL A 284 16.56 25.14 -9.22
CA VAL A 284 16.60 24.05 -8.25
C VAL A 284 15.66 24.38 -7.11
N GLY A 285 14.70 23.49 -6.87
CA GLY A 285 13.69 23.66 -5.83
C GLY A 285 14.20 23.37 -4.41
N GLU A 286 13.28 23.42 -3.46
CA GLU A 286 13.56 23.16 -2.04
C GLU A 286 13.96 21.70 -1.80
N ALA A 287 14.78 21.52 -0.75
CA ALA A 287 15.28 20.21 -0.37
C ALA A 287 14.29 19.47 0.54
N VAL A 288 14.07 18.19 0.26
CA VAL A 288 13.39 17.25 1.15
C VAL A 288 14.40 16.22 1.63
N SER A 289 14.47 16.02 2.93
CA SER A 289 15.34 15.01 3.53
C SER A 289 14.54 13.74 3.88
N PHE A 290 15.18 12.58 3.68
CA PHE A 290 14.66 11.30 4.11
C PHE A 290 15.79 10.40 4.60
N VAL A 291 15.47 9.38 5.39
CA VAL A 291 16.41 8.38 5.89
C VAL A 291 15.94 7.03 5.38
N THR A 292 16.84 6.29 4.73
CA THR A 292 16.57 4.89 4.41
C THR A 292 16.51 4.08 5.71
N THR A 293 15.46 3.33 5.89
CA THR A 293 15.20 2.56 7.11
C THR A 293 15.37 1.07 6.86
N SER A 294 15.50 0.28 7.93
CA SER A 294 15.43 -1.18 7.82
C SER A 294 14.03 -1.67 7.41
N THR A 295 13.02 -0.82 7.53
CA THR A 295 11.63 -1.11 7.14
C THR A 295 11.26 -0.38 5.85
N SER A 296 10.72 -1.11 4.88
CA SER A 296 10.13 -0.53 3.67
C SER A 296 8.79 0.10 3.98
N ILE A 297 8.63 1.37 3.68
CA ILE A 297 7.39 2.12 3.90
C ILE A 297 6.64 2.21 2.57
N ILE A 298 5.41 1.68 2.57
CA ILE A 298 4.50 1.67 1.43
C ILE A 298 3.32 2.57 1.76
N ASN A 299 3.20 3.69 1.05
CA ASN A 299 2.08 4.62 1.25
C ASN A 299 0.85 4.19 0.45
N ASP A 300 1.04 3.66 -0.75
CA ASP A 300 -0.03 3.21 -1.65
C ASP A 300 0.06 1.71 -1.87
N ALA A 301 -1.05 0.99 -1.74
CA ALA A 301 -1.11 -0.45 -2.00
C ALA A 301 -0.76 -0.77 -3.46
N GLY A 302 0.08 -1.78 -3.68
CA GLY A 302 0.61 -2.17 -5.00
C GLY A 302 1.98 -1.55 -5.33
N GLN A 303 2.55 -0.73 -4.45
CA GLN A 303 3.77 0.02 -4.68
C GLN A 303 5.06 -0.81 -4.50
N LEU A 304 4.99 -1.98 -3.85
CA LEU A 304 6.19 -2.76 -3.52
C LEU A 304 7.02 -3.13 -4.76
N THR A 305 6.36 -3.52 -5.85
CA THR A 305 7.06 -3.88 -7.11
C THR A 305 7.96 -2.76 -7.60
N GLU A 306 7.43 -1.53 -7.60
CA GLU A 306 8.19 -0.34 -8.00
C GLU A 306 9.29 -0.04 -6.99
N LEU A 307 8.99 -0.12 -5.70
CA LEU A 307 9.93 0.20 -4.63
C LEU A 307 11.17 -0.70 -4.64
N VAL A 308 10.98 -2.02 -4.77
CA VAL A 308 12.12 -2.97 -4.80
C VAL A 308 12.79 -3.04 -6.18
N GLY A 309 12.02 -2.88 -7.28
CA GLY A 309 12.52 -2.87 -8.66
C GLY A 309 13.43 -4.05 -8.98
N ASP A 310 14.55 -3.79 -9.67
CA ASP A 310 15.53 -4.81 -10.07
C ASP A 310 16.34 -5.37 -8.88
N ASP A 311 16.34 -4.66 -7.74
CA ASP A 311 17.01 -5.14 -6.52
C ASP A 311 16.22 -6.23 -5.78
N LYS A 312 15.00 -6.58 -6.21
CA LYS A 312 14.08 -7.51 -5.52
C LYS A 312 14.72 -8.85 -5.14
N TYR A 313 15.65 -9.35 -5.94
CA TYR A 313 16.34 -10.63 -5.67
C TYR A 313 17.59 -10.51 -4.79
N ARG A 314 17.95 -9.30 -4.38
CA ARG A 314 19.07 -9.04 -3.45
C ARG A 314 18.61 -9.07 -1.98
N PHE A 315 17.31 -8.96 -1.74
CA PHE A 315 16.78 -8.98 -0.38
C PHE A 315 16.78 -10.41 0.17
N THR A 316 17.38 -10.59 1.34
CA THR A 316 17.27 -11.81 2.16
C THR A 316 16.35 -11.60 3.35
N THR A 317 16.21 -10.35 3.80
CA THR A 317 15.32 -9.91 4.85
C THR A 317 14.51 -8.70 4.38
N LEU A 318 13.25 -8.59 4.78
CA LEU A 318 12.40 -7.47 4.44
C LEU A 318 11.38 -7.19 5.55
N SER A 319 11.39 -5.98 6.08
CA SER A 319 10.33 -5.46 6.95
C SER A 319 9.50 -4.46 6.18
N ILE A 320 8.17 -4.53 6.29
CA ILE A 320 7.24 -3.67 5.56
C ILE A 320 6.24 -3.03 6.51
N ALA A 321 6.02 -1.73 6.32
CA ALA A 321 4.93 -0.97 6.94
C ALA A 321 4.07 -0.32 5.85
N GLY A 322 2.76 -0.22 6.10
CA GLY A 322 1.78 0.35 5.18
C GLY A 322 0.76 -0.66 4.68
N VAL A 323 0.07 -0.33 3.59
CA VAL A 323 -1.04 -1.14 3.07
C VAL A 323 -0.58 -2.01 1.91
N LEU A 324 -0.84 -3.32 2.00
CA LEU A 324 -0.49 -4.32 0.99
C LEU A 324 -1.73 -4.83 0.28
N ASN A 325 -1.66 -4.98 -1.03
CA ASN A 325 -2.68 -5.65 -1.84
C ASN A 325 -2.11 -6.87 -2.59
N GLY A 326 -2.88 -7.41 -3.55
CA GLY A 326 -2.49 -8.58 -4.32
C GLY A 326 -1.22 -8.39 -5.16
N ASP A 327 -0.94 -7.19 -5.67
CA ASP A 327 0.27 -6.91 -6.45
C ASP A 327 1.52 -6.94 -5.56
N ASP A 328 1.43 -6.39 -4.34
CA ASP A 328 2.51 -6.45 -3.35
C ASP A 328 2.80 -7.90 -2.92
N LEU A 329 1.75 -8.69 -2.68
CA LEU A 329 1.90 -10.10 -2.31
C LEU A 329 2.50 -10.94 -3.43
N ARG A 330 2.20 -10.64 -4.71
CA ARG A 330 2.90 -11.26 -5.86
C ARG A 330 4.39 -10.99 -5.82
N THR A 331 4.75 -9.74 -5.54
CA THR A 331 6.15 -9.33 -5.42
C THR A 331 6.85 -10.02 -4.27
N LEU A 332 6.21 -10.10 -3.09
CA LEU A 332 6.75 -10.84 -1.95
C LEU A 332 6.97 -12.33 -2.24
N ARG A 333 6.02 -12.98 -2.92
CA ARG A 333 6.15 -14.37 -3.35
C ARG A 333 7.34 -14.56 -4.29
N ASP A 334 7.44 -13.69 -5.31
CA ASP A 334 8.54 -13.72 -6.28
C ASP A 334 9.90 -13.55 -5.58
N MET A 335 10.01 -12.60 -4.63
CA MET A 335 11.19 -12.41 -3.79
C MET A 335 11.49 -13.60 -2.88
N ALA A 336 10.46 -14.32 -2.41
CA ALA A 336 10.59 -15.51 -1.56
C ALA A 336 10.78 -16.82 -2.34
N GLY A 337 11.02 -16.74 -3.65
CA GLY A 337 11.41 -17.89 -4.47
C GLY A 337 10.28 -18.57 -5.24
N CYS A 338 9.06 -18.00 -5.27
CA CYS A 338 7.90 -18.59 -5.94
C CYS A 338 6.99 -17.53 -6.54
N ASP A 339 6.67 -17.58 -7.83
CA ASP A 339 5.76 -16.64 -8.47
C ASP A 339 4.27 -16.95 -8.15
N ASN A 340 3.38 -16.19 -8.77
CA ASN A 340 1.92 -16.36 -8.59
C ASN A 340 1.36 -17.64 -9.27
N GLU A 341 2.11 -18.26 -10.17
CA GLU A 341 1.74 -19.52 -10.84
C GLU A 341 2.35 -20.75 -10.13
N GLY A 342 3.14 -20.54 -9.07
CA GLY A 342 3.82 -21.60 -8.34
C GLY A 342 5.16 -22.02 -8.95
N LYS A 343 5.71 -21.24 -9.90
CA LYS A 343 7.03 -21.50 -10.51
C LYS A 343 8.15 -20.92 -9.64
N ALA A 344 9.28 -21.61 -9.61
CA ALA A 344 10.45 -21.14 -8.88
C ALA A 344 11.02 -19.86 -9.51
N THR A 345 11.44 -18.93 -8.65
CA THR A 345 12.09 -17.66 -9.04
C THR A 345 13.51 -17.56 -8.46
N ALA A 346 14.24 -16.52 -8.83
CA ALA A 346 15.57 -16.24 -8.28
C ALA A 346 15.54 -15.61 -6.87
N GLY A 347 14.36 -15.47 -6.27
CA GLY A 347 14.18 -14.85 -4.97
C GLY A 347 14.94 -15.56 -3.84
N GLN A 348 15.49 -14.77 -2.92
CA GLN A 348 16.30 -15.22 -1.78
C GLN A 348 15.72 -14.77 -0.43
N LEU A 349 14.54 -14.13 -0.44
CA LEU A 349 13.90 -13.57 0.75
C LEU A 349 13.52 -14.69 1.72
N SER A 350 14.17 -14.71 2.88
CA SER A 350 14.01 -15.75 3.90
C SER A 350 13.33 -15.26 5.16
N ASP A 351 13.44 -13.96 5.47
CA ASP A 351 12.86 -13.33 6.64
C ASP A 351 11.94 -12.19 6.23
N ILE A 352 10.66 -12.29 6.62
CA ILE A 352 9.64 -11.30 6.32
C ILE A 352 9.02 -10.80 7.63
N ASP A 353 9.03 -9.48 7.83
CA ASP A 353 8.32 -8.83 8.92
C ASP A 353 7.24 -7.90 8.38
N LEU A 354 5.98 -8.29 8.56
CA LEU A 354 4.79 -7.55 8.17
C LEU A 354 4.06 -6.95 9.37
N SER A 355 4.68 -6.90 10.55
CA SER A 355 4.01 -6.40 11.78
C SER A 355 3.48 -4.97 11.63
N GLY A 356 4.17 -4.13 10.86
CA GLY A 356 3.77 -2.77 10.53
C GLY A 356 2.84 -2.64 9.32
N ALA A 357 2.51 -3.76 8.66
CA ALA A 357 1.69 -3.76 7.46
C ALA A 357 0.22 -4.10 7.74
N GLN A 358 -0.64 -3.78 6.78
CA GLN A 358 -2.04 -4.18 6.75
C GLN A 358 -2.38 -4.76 5.38
N ILE A 359 -3.04 -5.91 5.34
CA ILE A 359 -3.55 -6.47 4.09
C ILE A 359 -4.90 -5.80 3.79
N ALA A 360 -5.07 -5.31 2.55
CA ALA A 360 -6.30 -4.75 2.04
C ALA A 360 -6.74 -5.47 0.76
N GLU A 361 -8.03 -5.39 0.46
CA GLU A 361 -8.56 -5.84 -0.82
C GLU A 361 -7.98 -5.02 -1.97
N GLY A 362 -7.75 -5.66 -3.12
CA GLY A 362 -7.30 -5.00 -4.34
C GLY A 362 -6.12 -5.68 -5.00
N GLY A 363 -5.66 -5.10 -6.10
CA GLY A 363 -4.60 -5.65 -6.93
C GLY A 363 -4.99 -6.92 -7.67
N LYS A 364 -4.00 -7.57 -8.28
CA LYS A 364 -4.17 -8.83 -9.01
C LYS A 364 -4.17 -10.02 -8.05
N ALA A 365 -4.63 -11.19 -8.53
CA ALA A 365 -4.51 -12.43 -7.77
C ALA A 365 -3.04 -12.69 -7.38
N TYR A 366 -2.77 -12.90 -6.09
CA TYR A 366 -1.42 -13.17 -5.58
C TYR A 366 -0.95 -14.61 -5.84
N ALA A 367 -1.89 -15.53 -5.96
CA ALA A 367 -1.70 -16.91 -6.38
C ALA A 367 -2.86 -17.30 -7.31
N GLU A 368 -2.81 -18.46 -7.95
CA GLU A 368 -3.82 -18.91 -8.91
C GLU A 368 -5.25 -18.81 -8.35
N GLY A 369 -6.05 -17.86 -8.86
CA GLY A 369 -7.44 -17.64 -8.46
C GLY A 369 -7.66 -17.05 -7.06
N HIS A 370 -6.60 -16.65 -6.33
CA HIS A 370 -6.70 -16.12 -4.97
C HIS A 370 -6.38 -14.62 -4.91
N PHE A 371 -7.31 -13.85 -4.34
CA PHE A 371 -7.22 -12.40 -4.17
C PHE A 371 -7.13 -12.04 -2.68
N THR A 372 -6.59 -10.88 -2.39
CA THR A 372 -6.52 -10.37 -1.03
C THR A 372 -7.90 -10.06 -0.46
N GLN A 373 -8.04 -10.28 0.85
CA GLN A 373 -9.15 -9.86 1.67
C GLN A 373 -8.59 -9.06 2.85
N THR A 374 -9.32 -8.06 3.29
CA THR A 374 -8.85 -7.16 4.36
C THR A 374 -8.56 -7.94 5.64
N ASN A 375 -7.33 -7.79 6.15
CA ASN A 375 -6.83 -8.42 7.37
C ASN A 375 -6.84 -9.96 7.36
N VAL A 376 -6.81 -10.59 6.19
CA VAL A 376 -6.79 -12.04 6.03
C VAL A 376 -5.47 -12.50 5.43
N VAL A 377 -4.79 -13.42 6.08
CA VAL A 377 -3.73 -14.22 5.49
C VAL A 377 -4.41 -15.34 4.70
N GLY A 378 -4.60 -15.07 3.41
CA GLY A 378 -5.48 -15.85 2.55
C GLY A 378 -4.89 -17.20 2.14
N LYS A 379 -5.76 -18.04 1.55
CA LYS A 379 -5.39 -19.37 1.07
C LYS A 379 -4.22 -19.31 0.08
N ALA A 380 -3.23 -20.15 0.29
CA ALA A 380 -2.01 -20.25 -0.52
C ALA A 380 -1.19 -18.94 -0.63
N MET A 381 -1.38 -17.97 0.27
CA MET A 381 -0.76 -16.63 0.17
C MET A 381 0.75 -16.69 0.00
N LEU A 382 1.43 -17.55 0.74
CA LEU A 382 2.88 -17.77 0.63
C LEU A 382 3.21 -19.23 0.28
N ALA A 383 2.26 -19.97 -0.30
CA ALA A 383 2.48 -21.36 -0.68
C ALA A 383 3.69 -21.50 -1.62
N SER A 384 4.49 -22.53 -1.36
CA SER A 384 5.71 -22.90 -2.11
C SER A 384 6.83 -21.84 -2.05
N CYS A 385 6.78 -20.91 -1.11
CA CYS A 385 7.90 -20.01 -0.79
C CYS A 385 8.96 -20.80 0.02
N GLU A 386 9.70 -21.68 -0.66
CA GLU A 386 10.62 -22.64 -0.01
C GLU A 386 11.82 -21.98 0.68
N LYS A 387 12.15 -20.74 0.32
CA LYS A 387 13.24 -19.98 0.94
C LYS A 387 12.84 -19.33 2.26
N LEU A 388 11.54 -19.18 2.49
CA LEU A 388 11.02 -18.51 3.68
C LEU A 388 11.33 -19.30 4.94
N LYS A 389 12.07 -18.69 5.87
CA LYS A 389 12.47 -19.27 7.17
C LYS A 389 11.68 -18.67 8.32
N ARG A 390 11.35 -17.40 8.25
CA ARG A 390 10.62 -16.67 9.29
C ARG A 390 9.63 -15.70 8.68
N ILE A 391 8.45 -15.62 9.27
CA ILE A 391 7.46 -14.60 8.96
C ILE A 391 6.82 -14.05 10.23
N VAL A 392 6.74 -12.73 10.32
CA VAL A 392 5.88 -12.02 11.28
C VAL A 392 4.68 -11.49 10.51
N LEU A 393 3.48 -11.90 10.91
CA LEU A 393 2.25 -11.53 10.25
C LEU A 393 1.81 -10.10 10.62
N PRO A 394 0.98 -9.44 9.79
CA PRO A 394 0.38 -8.16 10.14
C PRO A 394 -0.39 -8.23 11.46
N LEU A 395 -0.19 -7.26 12.34
CA LEU A 395 -0.84 -7.24 13.66
C LEU A 395 -2.38 -7.17 13.57
N GLN A 396 -2.92 -6.66 12.47
CA GLN A 396 -4.35 -6.57 12.21
C GLN A 396 -4.97 -7.86 11.63
N THR A 397 -4.18 -8.94 11.47
CA THR A 397 -4.68 -10.20 10.93
C THR A 397 -5.76 -10.78 11.83
N THR A 398 -6.92 -11.08 11.23
CA THR A 398 -8.07 -11.70 11.92
C THR A 398 -8.24 -13.18 11.56
N LYS A 399 -7.74 -13.59 10.38
CA LYS A 399 -7.89 -14.95 9.87
C LYS A 399 -6.62 -15.42 9.15
N ILE A 400 -6.27 -16.71 9.37
CA ILE A 400 -5.25 -17.45 8.60
C ILE A 400 -5.96 -18.62 7.93
N GLU A 401 -6.03 -18.61 6.59
CA GLU A 401 -6.76 -19.62 5.83
C GLU A 401 -5.91 -20.87 5.56
N ALA A 402 -6.59 -21.94 5.16
CA ALA A 402 -5.97 -23.21 4.84
C ALA A 402 -4.83 -23.08 3.82
N ASP A 403 -3.74 -23.81 4.06
CA ASP A 403 -2.61 -23.85 3.14
C ASP A 403 -1.93 -22.50 2.85
N ALA A 404 -2.15 -21.48 3.70
CA ALA A 404 -1.51 -20.16 3.55
C ALA A 404 0.01 -20.25 3.38
N PHE A 405 0.65 -21.24 4.04
CA PHE A 405 2.10 -21.51 4.01
C PHE A 405 2.43 -22.89 3.40
N ARG A 406 1.52 -23.47 2.59
CA ARG A 406 1.74 -24.79 2.02
C ARG A 406 3.10 -24.92 1.34
N ASN A 407 3.85 -26.00 1.68
CA ASN A 407 5.17 -26.30 1.13
C ASN A 407 6.24 -25.23 1.41
N CYS A 408 6.07 -24.37 2.43
CA CYS A 408 7.17 -23.55 2.94
C CYS A 408 8.14 -24.44 3.73
N SER A 409 8.94 -25.23 3.00
CA SER A 409 9.77 -26.31 3.58
C SER A 409 10.87 -25.83 4.52
N SER A 410 11.30 -24.57 4.42
CA SER A 410 12.30 -23.94 5.31
C SER A 410 11.70 -23.12 6.45
N LEU A 411 10.38 -22.97 6.53
CA LEU A 411 9.72 -22.15 7.56
C LEU A 411 9.84 -22.79 8.94
N HIS A 412 10.50 -22.11 9.90
CA HIS A 412 10.75 -22.60 11.25
C HIS A 412 9.73 -22.12 12.27
N THR A 413 9.28 -20.89 12.14
CA THR A 413 8.43 -20.23 13.12
C THR A 413 7.29 -19.46 12.46
N ILE A 414 6.09 -19.56 13.03
CA ILE A 414 4.93 -18.73 12.71
C ILE A 414 4.52 -17.98 13.98
N GLU A 415 4.49 -16.64 13.90
CA GLU A 415 3.99 -15.77 14.97
C GLU A 415 2.52 -15.43 14.68
N VAL A 416 1.60 -15.90 15.53
CA VAL A 416 0.15 -15.67 15.40
C VAL A 416 -0.25 -14.40 16.14
N PRO A 417 -0.76 -13.36 15.46
CA PRO A 417 -1.14 -12.10 16.09
C PRO A 417 -2.32 -12.20 17.07
N THR A 418 -2.43 -11.20 17.92
CA THR A 418 -3.46 -11.14 18.97
C THR A 418 -4.90 -11.16 18.44
N LEU A 419 -5.15 -10.58 17.27
CA LEU A 419 -6.50 -10.44 16.71
C LEU A 419 -6.96 -11.64 15.87
N VAL A 420 -6.15 -12.69 15.74
CA VAL A 420 -6.53 -13.88 14.96
C VAL A 420 -7.64 -14.64 15.68
N GLU A 421 -8.78 -14.74 15.00
CA GLU A 421 -10.00 -15.44 15.46
C GLU A 421 -10.19 -16.80 14.79
N SER A 422 -9.58 -17.02 13.61
CA SER A 422 -9.65 -18.26 12.85
C SER A 422 -8.31 -18.62 12.23
N ILE A 423 -7.88 -19.87 12.44
CA ILE A 423 -6.65 -20.41 11.89
C ILE A 423 -6.87 -21.81 11.35
N GLU A 424 -6.43 -22.06 10.13
CA GLU A 424 -6.43 -23.37 9.48
C GLU A 424 -4.98 -23.82 9.20
N THR A 425 -4.76 -25.12 9.16
CA THR A 425 -3.42 -25.69 9.05
C THR A 425 -2.85 -25.61 7.63
N SER A 426 -1.53 -25.62 7.51
CA SER A 426 -0.82 -25.70 6.23
C SER A 426 0.02 -26.98 6.17
N ALA A 427 -0.02 -27.65 5.03
CA ALA A 427 0.75 -28.85 4.79
C ALA A 427 2.17 -28.53 4.25
N GLY A 428 3.14 -29.45 4.45
CA GLY A 428 4.45 -29.36 3.80
C GLY A 428 5.45 -28.40 4.42
N CYS A 429 5.15 -27.81 5.60
CA CYS A 429 6.09 -26.98 6.36
C CYS A 429 7.05 -27.87 7.17
N THR A 430 7.95 -28.59 6.47
CA THR A 430 8.75 -29.68 7.07
C THR A 430 9.80 -29.24 8.08
N ALA A 431 10.20 -27.97 8.08
CA ALA A 431 11.11 -27.38 9.07
C ALA A 431 10.38 -26.66 10.22
N LEU A 432 9.05 -26.57 10.20
CA LEU A 432 8.30 -25.83 11.21
C LEU A 432 8.42 -26.50 12.58
N THR A 433 9.02 -25.78 13.54
CA THR A 433 9.22 -26.24 14.91
C THR A 433 8.42 -25.44 15.93
N GLU A 434 7.96 -24.24 15.58
CA GLU A 434 7.27 -23.35 16.50
C GLU A 434 6.12 -22.61 15.85
N ILE A 435 4.98 -22.62 16.54
CA ILE A 435 3.83 -21.75 16.29
C ILE A 435 3.57 -21.02 17.59
N ASN A 436 3.92 -19.73 17.62
CA ASN A 436 3.83 -18.89 18.80
C ASN A 436 2.63 -17.97 18.69
N VAL A 437 1.82 -17.91 19.75
CA VAL A 437 0.64 -17.04 19.82
C VAL A 437 0.97 -15.85 20.70
N GLN A 438 0.76 -14.63 20.18
CA GLN A 438 0.98 -13.41 20.94
C GLN A 438 0.05 -13.33 22.16
N ALA A 439 0.58 -12.82 23.27
CA ALA A 439 -0.16 -12.65 24.51
C ALA A 439 -1.41 -11.77 24.28
N GLY A 440 -2.53 -12.18 24.87
CA GLY A 440 -3.80 -11.47 24.73
C GLY A 440 -4.72 -11.99 23.62
N ASN A 441 -4.29 -12.95 22.79
CA ASN A 441 -5.21 -13.63 21.88
C ASN A 441 -6.25 -14.42 22.70
N SER A 442 -7.55 -14.21 22.43
CA SER A 442 -8.66 -14.83 23.18
C SER A 442 -9.08 -16.19 22.61
N HIS A 443 -8.69 -16.51 21.38
CA HIS A 443 -9.11 -17.72 20.66
C HIS A 443 -8.06 -18.81 20.69
N TYR A 444 -6.78 -18.43 20.78
CA TYR A 444 -5.63 -19.34 20.68
C TYR A 444 -4.59 -19.07 21.77
N SER A 445 -3.85 -20.12 22.06
CA SER A 445 -2.66 -20.08 22.90
C SER A 445 -1.59 -20.99 22.29
N SER A 446 -0.37 -20.88 22.77
CA SER A 446 0.70 -21.81 22.39
C SER A 446 1.48 -22.27 23.61
N LYS A 447 1.94 -23.52 23.56
CA LYS A 447 2.83 -24.08 24.57
C LYS A 447 3.89 -24.94 23.87
N ASP A 448 5.14 -24.65 24.17
CA ASP A 448 6.29 -25.32 23.58
C ASP A 448 6.24 -25.33 22.04
N GLY A 449 5.76 -24.22 21.43
CA GLY A 449 5.61 -24.04 19.99
C GLY A 449 4.46 -24.83 19.35
N VAL A 450 3.54 -25.40 20.13
CA VAL A 450 2.34 -26.11 19.65
C VAL A 450 1.13 -25.22 19.79
N LEU A 451 0.30 -25.11 18.73
CA LEU A 451 -0.92 -24.32 18.74
C LEU A 451 -2.04 -25.03 19.50
N LEU A 452 -2.64 -24.32 20.44
CA LEU A 452 -3.77 -24.76 21.23
C LEU A 452 -4.97 -23.80 21.09
N SER A 453 -6.16 -24.27 21.48
CA SER A 453 -7.31 -23.39 21.77
C SER A 453 -6.97 -22.38 22.87
N GLY A 454 -7.73 -21.27 22.94
CA GLY A 454 -7.48 -20.20 23.93
C GLY A 454 -7.53 -20.69 25.38
N ASP A 455 -8.37 -21.69 25.69
CA ASP A 455 -8.46 -22.32 27.01
C ASP A 455 -7.37 -23.38 27.29
N GLY A 456 -6.49 -23.65 26.31
CA GLY A 456 -5.39 -24.60 26.38
C GLY A 456 -5.82 -26.07 26.42
N LYS A 457 -7.12 -26.41 26.16
CA LYS A 457 -7.63 -27.76 26.27
C LYS A 457 -7.62 -28.56 24.97
N SER A 458 -7.42 -27.89 23.83
CA SER A 458 -7.39 -28.57 22.51
C SER A 458 -6.09 -28.29 21.80
N ILE A 459 -5.39 -29.32 21.31
CA ILE A 459 -4.30 -29.15 20.33
C ILE A 459 -4.93 -29.00 18.96
N LEU A 460 -4.55 -27.92 18.25
CA LEU A 460 -5.11 -27.58 16.94
C LEU A 460 -4.09 -27.79 15.81
N TRP A 461 -2.81 -27.50 16.05
CA TRP A 461 -1.78 -27.68 15.04
C TRP A 461 -0.42 -27.96 15.70
N PHE A 462 0.11 -29.13 15.42
CA PHE A 462 1.44 -29.55 15.84
C PHE A 462 2.46 -29.33 14.72
N PRO A 463 3.57 -28.64 14.96
CA PRO A 463 4.59 -28.36 13.94
C PRO A 463 5.25 -29.64 13.40
N MET A 464 5.29 -29.76 12.07
CA MET A 464 5.81 -30.97 11.39
C MET A 464 7.31 -31.20 11.60
N GLY A 465 8.10 -30.15 11.85
CA GLY A 465 9.54 -30.23 12.04
C GLY A 465 9.96 -30.70 13.44
N LYS A 466 9.02 -30.88 14.38
CA LYS A 466 9.32 -31.48 15.66
C LYS A 466 9.49 -32.98 15.54
N GLU A 467 10.54 -33.51 16.16
CA GLU A 467 10.95 -34.91 16.05
C GLU A 467 11.07 -35.55 17.46
N GLY A 468 11.21 -36.88 17.49
CA GLY A 468 11.52 -37.65 18.70
C GLY A 468 10.29 -38.08 19.49
N GLU A 469 10.19 -37.66 20.74
CA GLU A 469 9.13 -38.02 21.69
C GLU A 469 8.27 -36.81 22.05
N TYR A 470 6.95 -36.99 22.14
CA TYR A 470 6.04 -35.96 22.61
C TYR A 470 5.04 -36.50 23.62
N THR A 471 4.94 -35.80 24.74
CA THR A 471 3.95 -36.09 25.78
C THR A 471 2.86 -35.02 25.74
N LEU A 472 1.60 -35.46 25.55
CA LEU A 472 0.45 -34.58 25.55
C LEU A 472 0.28 -33.92 26.93
N PRO A 473 0.18 -32.60 27.04
CA PRO A 473 -0.04 -31.93 28.30
C PRO A 473 -1.30 -32.46 29.02
N SER A 474 -1.22 -32.66 30.33
CA SER A 474 -2.33 -33.21 31.14
C SER A 474 -3.60 -32.35 31.12
N THR A 475 -3.49 -31.06 30.77
CA THR A 475 -4.60 -30.12 30.60
C THR A 475 -5.39 -30.34 29.30
N VAL A 476 -4.80 -31.03 28.33
CA VAL A 476 -5.39 -31.24 27.00
C VAL A 476 -6.41 -32.40 27.06
N THR A 477 -7.63 -32.08 26.67
CA THR A 477 -8.75 -33.02 26.61
C THR A 477 -9.16 -33.38 25.19
N THR A 478 -8.72 -32.60 24.20
CA THR A 478 -9.09 -32.76 22.79
C THR A 478 -7.86 -32.62 21.88
N VAL A 479 -7.81 -33.46 20.85
CA VAL A 479 -6.88 -33.31 19.70
C VAL A 479 -7.75 -32.97 18.48
N GLY A 480 -7.44 -31.90 17.78
CA GLY A 480 -8.18 -31.43 16.60
C GLY A 480 -8.00 -32.30 15.36
N ASP A 481 -8.81 -32.07 14.34
CA ASP A 481 -8.68 -32.68 13.02
C ASP A 481 -7.32 -32.33 12.42
N TYR A 482 -6.62 -33.33 11.86
CA TYR A 482 -5.29 -33.16 11.23
C TYR A 482 -4.20 -32.58 12.14
N ALA A 483 -4.40 -32.48 13.46
CA ALA A 483 -3.50 -31.75 14.36
C ALA A 483 -2.05 -32.23 14.34
N PHE A 484 -1.78 -33.51 14.15
CA PHE A 484 -0.46 -34.15 14.05
C PHE A 484 -0.17 -34.71 12.64
N ARG A 485 -0.85 -34.19 11.62
CA ARG A 485 -0.63 -34.61 10.23
C ARG A 485 0.82 -34.41 9.82
N ASN A 486 1.42 -35.45 9.21
CA ASN A 486 2.80 -35.46 8.73
C ASN A 486 3.87 -35.19 9.81
N CYS A 487 3.55 -35.31 11.10
CA CYS A 487 4.53 -35.10 12.15
C CYS A 487 5.58 -36.24 12.19
N ARG A 488 6.79 -35.89 12.63
CA ARG A 488 7.94 -36.81 12.72
C ARG A 488 8.15 -37.38 14.12
N ILE A 489 7.10 -37.31 14.97
CA ILE A 489 7.13 -37.90 16.31
C ILE A 489 7.08 -39.43 16.18
N GLU A 490 8.07 -40.10 16.75
CA GLU A 490 8.14 -41.57 16.79
C GLU A 490 7.43 -42.16 17.99
N THR A 491 7.57 -41.50 19.15
CA THR A 491 6.98 -41.92 20.42
C THR A 491 5.97 -40.86 20.90
N PHE A 492 4.73 -41.27 21.05
CA PHE A 492 3.66 -40.35 21.48
C PHE A 492 2.96 -40.86 22.73
N HIS A 493 2.89 -39.99 23.77
CA HIS A 493 2.23 -40.26 25.04
C HIS A 493 0.96 -39.46 25.17
N PHE A 494 -0.19 -40.14 25.14
CA PHE A 494 -1.49 -39.51 25.38
C PHE A 494 -1.70 -39.21 26.87
N ALA A 495 -2.34 -38.09 27.18
CA ALA A 495 -2.75 -37.76 28.53
C ALA A 495 -3.96 -38.61 28.97
N ASP A 496 -4.01 -39.01 30.24
CA ASP A 496 -5.13 -39.76 30.81
C ASP A 496 -6.48 -39.01 30.73
N GLY A 497 -6.43 -37.66 30.70
CA GLY A 497 -7.60 -36.77 30.59
C GLY A 497 -8.14 -36.60 29.17
N LEU A 498 -7.48 -37.14 28.14
CA LEU A 498 -7.93 -37.00 26.76
C LEU A 498 -9.26 -37.72 26.54
N THR A 499 -10.24 -37.03 25.99
CA THR A 499 -11.61 -37.54 25.75
C THR A 499 -11.99 -37.62 24.28
N SER A 500 -11.37 -36.82 23.43
CA SER A 500 -11.70 -36.72 22.01
C SER A 500 -10.48 -36.55 21.14
N ILE A 501 -10.47 -37.21 19.99
CA ILE A 501 -9.46 -37.07 18.94
C ILE A 501 -10.19 -36.78 17.62
N GLY A 502 -9.70 -35.86 16.84
CA GLY A 502 -10.25 -35.44 15.55
C GLY A 502 -9.92 -36.41 14.42
N LYS A 503 -10.63 -36.27 13.31
CA LYS A 503 -10.42 -37.08 12.10
C LYS A 503 -9.04 -36.81 11.53
N TYR A 504 -8.38 -37.89 11.05
CA TYR A 504 -7.07 -37.80 10.42
C TYR A 504 -6.00 -37.15 11.30
N ALA A 505 -6.17 -37.11 12.62
CA ALA A 505 -5.29 -36.38 13.52
C ALA A 505 -3.81 -36.75 13.38
N PHE A 506 -3.49 -38.03 13.14
CA PHE A 506 -2.13 -38.54 12.91
C PHE A 506 -1.88 -38.99 11.46
N TYR A 507 -2.64 -38.45 10.49
CA TYR A 507 -2.47 -38.84 9.08
C TYR A 507 -1.03 -38.67 8.62
N ASN A 508 -0.45 -39.79 8.08
CA ASN A 508 0.91 -39.82 7.55
C ASN A 508 1.99 -39.39 8.58
N SER A 509 1.81 -39.71 9.85
CA SER A 509 2.78 -39.46 10.93
C SER A 509 3.75 -40.62 11.10
N SER A 510 4.93 -40.39 11.72
CA SER A 510 6.00 -41.36 11.95
C SER A 510 5.84 -42.16 13.25
N VAL A 511 4.67 -42.13 13.89
CA VAL A 511 4.44 -42.88 15.14
C VAL A 511 4.62 -44.40 14.92
N LYS A 512 5.35 -45.06 15.82
CA LYS A 512 5.66 -46.49 15.75
C LYS A 512 4.75 -47.34 16.63
N GLU A 513 4.42 -46.85 17.80
CA GLU A 513 3.55 -47.46 18.79
C GLU A 513 2.68 -46.37 19.47
N VAL A 514 1.43 -46.70 19.69
CA VAL A 514 0.48 -45.77 20.37
C VAL A 514 -0.35 -46.53 21.40
N SER A 515 -0.61 -45.85 22.55
CA SER A 515 -1.49 -46.35 23.61
C SER A 515 -2.56 -45.32 23.91
N LEU A 516 -3.79 -45.60 23.45
CA LEU A 516 -4.94 -44.69 23.65
C LEU A 516 -5.53 -44.86 25.05
N PRO A 517 -5.82 -43.76 25.74
CA PRO A 517 -6.40 -43.81 27.09
C PRO A 517 -7.83 -44.34 27.06
N SER A 518 -8.28 -44.88 28.20
CA SER A 518 -9.62 -45.45 28.31
C SER A 518 -10.73 -44.43 28.26
N THR A 519 -10.42 -43.17 28.35
CA THR A 519 -11.37 -42.05 28.22
C THR A 519 -11.81 -41.80 26.78
N VAL A 520 -11.01 -42.22 25.79
CA VAL A 520 -11.31 -42.11 24.36
C VAL A 520 -12.15 -43.32 23.95
N LYS A 521 -13.48 -43.10 23.77
CA LYS A 521 -14.43 -44.15 23.43
C LYS A 521 -14.55 -44.36 21.92
N GLN A 522 -14.40 -43.33 21.15
CA GLN A 522 -14.58 -43.34 19.69
C GLN A 522 -13.25 -43.00 19.02
N ILE A 523 -12.77 -43.88 18.17
CA ILE A 523 -11.59 -43.70 17.34
C ILE A 523 -12.07 -43.14 16.00
N PRO A 524 -11.71 -41.92 15.62
CA PRO A 524 -12.28 -41.25 14.44
C PRO A 524 -11.77 -41.84 13.14
N THR A 525 -12.46 -41.51 12.05
CA THR A 525 -12.09 -41.86 10.68
C THR A 525 -10.65 -41.43 10.37
N GLY A 526 -9.86 -42.35 9.81
CA GLY A 526 -8.52 -42.09 9.30
C GLY A 526 -7.48 -41.70 10.36
N LEU A 527 -7.74 -41.92 11.65
CA LEU A 527 -6.88 -41.44 12.74
C LEU A 527 -5.38 -41.66 12.47
N PHE A 528 -4.99 -42.87 12.06
CA PHE A 528 -3.61 -43.27 11.76
C PHE A 528 -3.41 -43.58 10.28
N GLN A 529 -4.30 -43.12 9.39
CA GLN A 529 -4.18 -43.44 7.97
C GLN A 529 -2.80 -43.03 7.43
N LYS A 530 -2.14 -43.90 6.68
CA LYS A 530 -0.81 -43.74 6.10
C LYS A 530 0.35 -43.64 7.10
N CYS A 531 0.18 -44.02 8.36
CA CYS A 531 1.30 -44.13 9.30
C CYS A 531 2.14 -45.38 8.94
N ALA A 532 3.15 -45.19 8.06
CA ALA A 532 3.95 -46.28 7.50
C ALA A 532 4.85 -47.03 8.51
N ASP A 533 5.10 -46.42 9.67
CA ASP A 533 5.92 -46.97 10.75
C ASP A 533 5.11 -47.59 11.89
N LEU A 534 3.77 -47.44 11.89
CA LEU A 534 2.92 -47.87 12.99
C LEU A 534 2.70 -49.37 12.95
N THR A 535 3.27 -50.07 13.94
CA THR A 535 3.21 -51.53 14.05
C THR A 535 2.39 -52.03 15.23
N THR A 536 2.25 -51.22 16.29
CA THR A 536 1.62 -51.62 17.54
C THR A 536 0.63 -50.56 18.02
N VAL A 537 -0.60 -50.98 18.32
CA VAL A 537 -1.66 -50.11 18.83
C VAL A 537 -2.32 -50.73 20.05
N HIS A 538 -2.48 -49.93 21.13
CA HIS A 538 -3.21 -50.30 22.32
C HIS A 538 -4.49 -49.49 22.41
N LEU A 539 -5.65 -50.14 22.37
CA LEU A 539 -6.98 -49.53 22.55
C LEU A 539 -7.43 -49.65 24.01
N GLY A 540 -8.00 -48.56 24.53
CA GLY A 540 -8.47 -48.47 25.90
C GLY A 540 -9.65 -49.42 26.19
N LYS A 541 -9.90 -49.65 27.50
CA LYS A 541 -10.99 -50.58 27.94
C LYS A 541 -12.42 -50.14 27.59
N ASN A 542 -12.60 -48.85 27.32
CA ASN A 542 -13.90 -48.26 27.00
C ASN A 542 -14.04 -47.89 25.52
N THR A 543 -13.14 -48.40 24.66
CA THR A 543 -13.28 -48.17 23.21
C THR A 543 -14.52 -48.88 22.69
N GLU A 544 -15.45 -48.11 22.12
CA GLU A 544 -16.78 -48.53 21.66
C GLU A 544 -16.87 -48.58 20.12
N LEU A 545 -16.11 -47.70 19.42
CA LEU A 545 -16.21 -47.56 17.96
C LEU A 545 -14.83 -47.31 17.34
N LEU A 546 -14.54 -47.94 16.21
CA LEU A 546 -13.46 -47.62 15.29
C LEU A 546 -14.06 -47.08 13.98
N GLY A 547 -13.67 -45.88 13.58
CA GLY A 547 -14.08 -45.25 12.33
C GLY A 547 -13.52 -45.93 11.07
N ASP A 548 -13.88 -45.39 9.93
CA ASP A 548 -13.37 -45.89 8.64
C ASP A 548 -11.89 -45.55 8.44
N TYR A 549 -11.15 -46.41 7.76
CA TYR A 549 -9.75 -46.20 7.32
C TYR A 549 -8.76 -45.88 8.45
N VAL A 550 -9.06 -46.28 9.70
CA VAL A 550 -8.21 -45.96 10.87
C VAL A 550 -6.78 -46.39 10.68
N PHE A 551 -6.55 -47.56 10.09
CA PHE A 551 -5.24 -48.21 9.90
C PHE A 551 -4.87 -48.35 8.42
N ASP A 552 -5.54 -47.67 7.51
CA ASP A 552 -5.23 -47.77 6.07
C ASP A 552 -3.78 -47.30 5.81
N GLY A 553 -3.00 -48.15 5.15
CA GLY A 553 -1.58 -47.90 4.90
C GLY A 553 -0.64 -48.11 6.10
N CYS A 554 -1.13 -48.68 7.23
CA CYS A 554 -0.30 -49.00 8.39
C CYS A 554 0.10 -50.47 8.41
N PRO A 555 1.37 -50.83 8.70
CA PRO A 555 1.82 -52.22 8.80
C PRO A 555 1.57 -52.80 10.20
N ILE A 556 0.32 -52.75 10.69
CA ILE A 556 -0.03 -53.19 12.05
C ILE A 556 0.26 -54.70 12.21
N THR A 557 1.12 -55.04 13.17
CA THR A 557 1.43 -56.43 13.55
C THR A 557 0.80 -56.84 14.87
N ASN A 558 0.57 -55.87 15.79
CA ASN A 558 -0.02 -56.13 17.08
C ASN A 558 -1.11 -55.11 17.39
N LEU A 559 -2.32 -55.56 17.70
CA LEU A 559 -3.43 -54.74 18.12
C LEU A 559 -3.93 -55.24 19.48
N TYR A 560 -3.61 -54.52 20.54
CA TYR A 560 -4.04 -54.79 21.91
C TYR A 560 -5.36 -54.11 22.22
N ILE A 561 -6.37 -54.83 22.61
CA ILE A 561 -7.71 -54.31 22.89
C ILE A 561 -8.11 -54.65 24.32
N SER A 562 -8.17 -53.64 25.18
CA SER A 562 -8.56 -53.83 26.56
C SER A 562 -10.07 -53.88 26.75
N ALA A 563 -10.90 -53.61 25.73
CA ALA A 563 -12.34 -53.64 25.77
C ALA A 563 -12.86 -55.08 25.97
N PRO A 564 -13.84 -55.29 26.87
CA PRO A 564 -14.37 -56.63 27.15
C PRO A 564 -15.26 -57.19 26.03
N THR A 565 -15.77 -56.31 25.17
CA THR A 565 -16.57 -56.62 23.97
C THR A 565 -15.90 -55.97 22.75
N PRO A 566 -16.07 -56.58 21.57
CA PRO A 566 -15.48 -56.03 20.36
C PRO A 566 -16.03 -54.61 20.08
N PRO A 567 -15.17 -53.60 19.87
CA PRO A 567 -15.62 -52.29 19.38
C PRO A 567 -16.35 -52.44 18.04
N TYR A 568 -17.34 -51.61 17.81
CA TYR A 568 -18.04 -51.56 16.53
C TYR A 568 -17.09 -51.13 15.41
N CYS A 569 -17.12 -51.82 14.27
CA CYS A 569 -16.33 -51.53 13.07
C CYS A 569 -17.25 -51.57 11.84
N SER A 570 -16.99 -50.72 10.87
CA SER A 570 -17.55 -50.84 9.53
C SER A 570 -16.67 -51.75 8.66
N ASN A 571 -17.16 -52.11 7.47
CA ASN A 571 -16.34 -52.83 6.47
C ASN A 571 -15.09 -52.04 6.03
N ASN A 572 -15.11 -50.71 6.17
CA ASN A 572 -14.03 -49.82 5.79
C ASN A 572 -13.02 -49.56 6.90
N THR A 573 -13.30 -49.96 8.16
CA THR A 573 -12.40 -49.70 9.31
C THR A 573 -10.99 -50.23 9.08
N PHE A 574 -10.87 -51.47 8.56
CA PHE A 574 -9.63 -52.16 8.25
C PHE A 574 -9.35 -52.20 6.75
N ALA A 575 -10.05 -51.44 5.93
CA ALA A 575 -9.76 -51.32 4.51
C ALA A 575 -8.33 -50.83 4.34
N SER A 576 -7.54 -51.52 3.51
CA SER A 576 -6.13 -51.20 3.27
C SER A 576 -5.78 -51.46 1.83
N SER A 577 -5.19 -50.49 1.20
CA SER A 577 -4.59 -50.63 -0.13
C SER A 577 -3.23 -51.31 0.00
N GLY A 578 -3.21 -52.64 0.07
CA GLY A 578 -1.95 -53.40 -0.08
C GLY A 578 -1.58 -54.35 1.07
N ASN A 579 -2.09 -54.19 2.29
CA ASN A 579 -1.79 -55.08 3.40
C ASN A 579 -3.06 -55.78 3.91
N ASN A 580 -3.07 -57.11 3.89
CA ASN A 580 -4.15 -57.89 4.49
C ASN A 580 -3.96 -57.97 6.01
N ILE A 581 -4.35 -56.91 6.73
CA ILE A 581 -4.25 -56.78 8.20
C ILE A 581 -4.88 -58.01 8.90
N PHE A 582 -5.95 -58.59 8.35
CA PHE A 582 -6.62 -59.78 8.93
C PHE A 582 -5.71 -61.03 8.98
N SER A 583 -4.72 -61.12 8.10
CA SER A 583 -3.78 -62.24 8.07
C SER A 583 -2.47 -61.97 8.81
N THR A 584 -2.00 -60.74 8.84
CA THR A 584 -0.71 -60.34 9.39
C THR A 584 -0.77 -59.91 10.86
N CYS A 585 -1.86 -59.21 11.27
CA CYS A 585 -2.00 -58.68 12.60
C CYS A 585 -2.41 -59.75 13.62
N ARG A 586 -1.79 -59.68 14.81
CA ARG A 586 -2.19 -60.41 16.01
C ARG A 586 -3.06 -59.49 16.86
N VAL A 587 -4.29 -59.92 17.13
CA VAL A 587 -5.23 -59.22 17.98
C VAL A 587 -5.17 -59.81 19.38
N HIS A 588 -4.79 -58.99 20.36
CA HIS A 588 -4.71 -59.37 21.77
C HIS A 588 -5.94 -58.88 22.52
N VAL A 589 -6.70 -59.78 23.14
CA VAL A 589 -7.97 -59.50 23.84
C VAL A 589 -7.90 -59.95 25.28
N PRO A 590 -8.77 -59.45 26.21
CA PRO A 590 -8.78 -59.89 27.61
C PRO A 590 -9.11 -61.37 27.75
N LYS A 591 -8.58 -62.00 28.81
CA LYS A 591 -8.87 -63.38 29.17
C LYS A 591 -10.36 -63.66 29.17
N ASN A 592 -10.79 -64.77 28.62
CA ASN A 592 -12.17 -65.22 28.46
C ASN A 592 -13.05 -64.31 27.58
N ARG A 593 -12.44 -63.50 26.67
CA ARG A 593 -13.20 -62.58 25.80
C ARG A 593 -13.10 -62.93 24.31
N ARG A 594 -12.19 -63.84 23.91
CA ARG A 594 -11.97 -64.27 22.53
C ARG A 594 -13.29 -64.71 21.83
N ILE A 595 -14.20 -65.34 22.56
CA ILE A 595 -15.43 -65.85 21.98
C ILE A 595 -16.34 -64.69 21.46
N TYR A 596 -16.36 -63.55 22.10
CA TYR A 596 -17.13 -62.36 21.66
C TYR A 596 -16.54 -61.77 20.38
N TYR A 597 -15.21 -61.71 20.29
CA TYR A 597 -14.51 -61.22 19.09
C TYR A 597 -14.64 -62.22 17.91
N ARG A 598 -14.69 -63.49 18.16
CA ARG A 598 -14.95 -64.53 17.14
C ARG A 598 -16.43 -64.57 16.70
N GLY A 599 -17.34 -64.07 17.49
CA GLY A 599 -18.77 -63.92 17.16
C GLY A 599 -19.09 -62.69 16.35
N ASP A 600 -18.22 -61.71 16.25
CA ASP A 600 -18.40 -60.49 15.47
C ASP A 600 -18.00 -60.66 14.03
N VAL A 601 -18.75 -60.14 13.07
CA VAL A 601 -18.56 -60.32 11.62
C VAL A 601 -17.22 -59.79 11.11
N ILE A 602 -16.78 -58.64 11.63
CA ILE A 602 -15.53 -57.98 11.19
C ILE A 602 -14.34 -58.58 11.95
N TRP A 603 -14.43 -58.67 13.28
CA TRP A 603 -13.32 -59.17 14.10
C TRP A 603 -13.05 -60.66 13.86
N ALA A 604 -14.02 -61.46 13.51
CA ALA A 604 -13.82 -62.89 13.14
C ALA A 604 -12.91 -63.11 11.96
N GLN A 605 -12.69 -62.11 11.11
CA GLN A 605 -11.79 -62.20 9.94
C GLN A 605 -10.30 -62.25 10.35
N PHE A 606 -9.93 -61.77 11.55
CA PHE A 606 -8.56 -61.88 12.03
C PHE A 606 -8.15 -63.32 12.29
N LYS A 607 -7.12 -63.80 11.62
CA LYS A 607 -6.65 -65.19 11.76
C LYS A 607 -6.07 -65.48 13.15
N ARG A 608 -5.50 -64.46 13.81
CA ARG A 608 -4.76 -64.57 15.08
C ARG A 608 -5.38 -63.71 16.15
N ILE A 609 -6.35 -64.25 16.93
CA ILE A 609 -6.89 -63.62 18.14
C ILE A 609 -6.37 -64.41 19.35
N VAL A 610 -5.63 -63.74 20.25
CA VAL A 610 -4.95 -64.29 21.41
C VAL A 610 -5.53 -63.65 22.68
N GLU A 611 -5.71 -64.46 23.72
CA GLU A 611 -6.13 -63.98 25.05
C GLU A 611 -4.93 -63.70 25.92
N GLU A 612 -4.97 -62.55 26.59
CA GLU A 612 -3.91 -62.07 27.49
C GLU A 612 -4.42 -61.94 28.94
N GLU A 613 -3.67 -62.50 29.91
CA GLU A 613 -4.02 -62.41 31.34
C GLU A 613 -3.86 -61.00 31.91
N ASN A 614 -2.92 -60.23 31.40
CA ASN A 614 -2.53 -58.89 31.91
C ASN A 614 -2.23 -57.91 30.81
N LEU A 615 -3.25 -57.45 30.07
CA LEU A 615 -3.09 -56.39 29.06
C LEU A 615 -2.62 -55.04 29.70
N LYS A 616 -2.79 -54.87 31.02
CA LYS A 616 -2.29 -53.70 31.78
C LYS A 616 -0.75 -53.67 31.97
N ALA A 617 -0.11 -54.83 31.90
CA ALA A 617 1.35 -54.89 32.10
C ALA A 617 2.16 -54.24 30.97
N PHE A 618 1.59 -54.18 29.75
CA PHE A 618 2.20 -53.56 28.57
C PHE A 618 2.05 -52.02 28.54
N LEU A 619 1.12 -51.46 29.34
CA LEU A 619 0.94 -50.00 29.49
C LEU A 619 1.92 -49.35 30.48
N LYS A 620 2.78 -50.16 31.15
CA LYS A 620 3.71 -49.68 32.20
C LYS A 620 5.19 -49.85 31.81
N VAL A 621 5.56 -49.73 30.57
CA VAL A 621 6.99 -49.69 30.21
C VAL A 621 7.39 -48.26 29.86
N LYS A 622 8.07 -47.67 30.82
CA LYS A 622 8.83 -46.43 30.93
C LYS A 622 8.08 -45.27 31.56
N LYS A 623 8.19 -45.19 32.90
CA LYS A 623 8.31 -43.92 33.61
C LYS A 623 9.76 -43.49 33.63
#